data_e19d6af66289a57d22bb3091c76cd075
#
_entry.id   e19d6af66289a57d22bb3091c76cd075
#
_cell.length_a   1.000
_cell.length_b   1.000
_cell.length_c   1.000
_cell.angle_alpha   90.00
_cell.angle_beta   90.00
_cell.angle_gamma   90.00
#
_symmetry.space_group_name_H-M   'P 1'
#
loop_
_entity.id
_entity.type
_entity.pdbx_description
1 polymer ?
#
loop_
_entity_poly.entity_id
_entity_poly.type
_entity_poly.pdbx_seq_one_letter_code
_entity_poly.pdbx_strand_id
1 'polypeptide(L)'
;HQIPTLEEAMIVAKGKIWVNIDKGYDYFDLVEKVLEKTGTTQQVLIKAGLPYQKVVAENKAVLDKLFFMPIIDMANPDAMTMVEEYIKNMQPKAFEVCFTQIDQALQNVLDRIQKSGSKVWINTLWPSLCAGLNDDRAVEENQQDSIWGKVIEMGASFIQTDRPKELVNYLRNQGKSVNTAGYIRKKLMDRDQHYVHVVSHRGDWKQFPENSLDAINSIIQMGGDVVEIDVQRTKDGQLILMHDERLDRTTNGKGLIAETTFADIQKLFLKDHNGNVTQHKVPTLKEVLLMSKGRIMLNLDKADRFFEQVEIG
;
A
#
# COMPACT_ATOMS: atom_id res chain seq x y z
N HIS A 1 -22.97 14.21 6.27
CA HIS A 1 -22.22 13.23 5.47
C HIS A 1 -22.06 11.97 6.31
N GLN A 2 -22.47 10.81 5.74
CA GLN A 2 -22.33 9.50 6.38
C GLN A 2 -20.92 8.96 6.09
N ILE A 3 -20.38 8.19 7.03
CA ILE A 3 -19.13 7.45 6.87
C ILE A 3 -19.37 6.40 5.79
N PRO A 4 -18.53 6.32 4.74
CA PRO A 4 -18.62 5.18 3.85
C PRO A 4 -18.22 3.91 4.61
N THR A 5 -19.09 2.94 4.57
CA THR A 5 -18.80 1.58 5.01
C THR A 5 -17.74 0.96 4.10
N LEU A 6 -17.06 -0.11 4.55
CA LEU A 6 -16.20 -0.89 3.65
C LEU A 6 -17.01 -1.32 2.41
N GLU A 7 -18.28 -1.67 2.59
CA GLU A 7 -19.18 -2.05 1.50
C GLU A 7 -19.33 -0.93 0.46
N GLU A 8 -19.61 0.29 0.89
CA GLU A 8 -19.72 1.45 -0.01
C GLU A 8 -18.39 1.74 -0.71
N ALA A 9 -17.28 1.66 0.02
CA ALA A 9 -15.95 1.81 -0.56
C ALA A 9 -15.67 0.74 -1.62
N MET A 10 -16.02 -0.51 -1.33
CA MET A 10 -15.82 -1.61 -2.27
C MET A 10 -16.76 -1.53 -3.48
N ILE A 11 -18.00 -1.06 -3.33
CA ILE A 11 -18.91 -0.77 -4.45
C ILE A 11 -18.30 0.31 -5.37
N VAL A 12 -17.75 1.37 -4.80
CA VAL A 12 -17.08 2.43 -5.58
C VAL A 12 -15.84 1.92 -6.28
N ALA A 13 -15.06 1.08 -5.62
CA ALA A 13 -13.82 0.49 -6.14
C ALA A 13 -14.08 -0.61 -7.19
N LYS A 14 -15.28 -1.21 -7.20
CA LYS A 14 -15.63 -2.39 -8.02
C LYS A 14 -15.29 -2.23 -9.50
N GLY A 15 -14.42 -3.11 -10.00
CA GLY A 15 -13.97 -3.14 -11.39
C GLY A 15 -13.07 -1.98 -11.82
N LYS A 16 -12.63 -1.12 -10.88
CA LYS A 16 -11.91 0.13 -11.19
C LYS A 16 -10.52 0.21 -10.59
N ILE A 17 -10.37 -0.26 -9.35
CA ILE A 17 -9.09 -0.20 -8.61
C ILE A 17 -8.87 -1.51 -7.85
N TRP A 18 -7.61 -1.83 -7.63
CA TRP A 18 -7.22 -2.83 -6.64
C TRP A 18 -7.12 -2.17 -5.27
N VAL A 19 -7.55 -2.91 -4.25
CA VAL A 19 -7.53 -2.42 -2.86
C VAL A 19 -6.68 -3.37 -2.04
N ASN A 20 -5.60 -2.87 -1.44
CA ASN A 20 -4.94 -3.56 -0.35
C ASN A 20 -5.63 -3.14 0.95
N ILE A 21 -6.18 -4.10 1.67
CA ILE A 21 -6.74 -3.90 3.00
C ILE A 21 -5.64 -4.27 4.00
N ASP A 22 -4.77 -3.30 4.30
CA ASP A 22 -3.67 -3.51 5.24
C ASP A 22 -4.23 -3.82 6.63
N LYS A 23 -3.59 -4.79 7.33
CA LYS A 23 -4.07 -5.35 8.61
C LYS A 23 -5.51 -5.92 8.60
N GLY A 24 -6.14 -6.03 7.43
CA GLY A 24 -7.47 -6.63 7.29
C GLY A 24 -7.52 -8.11 7.66
N TYR A 25 -6.36 -8.74 7.87
CA TYR A 25 -6.25 -10.13 8.28
C TYR A 25 -6.93 -10.40 9.63
N ASP A 26 -6.79 -9.52 10.59
CA ASP A 26 -7.34 -9.70 11.96
C ASP A 26 -8.87 -9.60 12.00
N TYR A 27 -9.50 -9.07 10.95
CA TYR A 27 -10.96 -8.87 10.82
C TYR A 27 -11.53 -9.62 9.62
N PHE A 28 -10.89 -10.69 9.25
CA PHE A 28 -11.10 -11.34 7.97
C PHE A 28 -12.54 -11.76 7.70
N ASP A 29 -13.23 -12.36 8.68
CA ASP A 29 -14.62 -12.80 8.55
C ASP A 29 -15.58 -11.65 8.18
N LEU A 30 -15.30 -10.45 8.68
CA LEU A 30 -16.07 -9.25 8.36
C LEU A 30 -15.75 -8.73 6.97
N VAL A 31 -14.47 -8.70 6.63
CA VAL A 31 -13.99 -8.29 5.31
C VAL A 31 -14.57 -9.22 4.24
N GLU A 32 -14.48 -10.53 4.43
CA GLU A 32 -14.99 -11.53 3.49
C GLU A 32 -16.47 -11.32 3.16
N LYS A 33 -17.33 -11.16 4.17
CA LYS A 33 -18.77 -10.91 3.98
C LYS A 33 -19.03 -9.69 3.11
N VAL A 34 -18.29 -8.60 3.35
CA VAL A 34 -18.42 -7.38 2.55
C VAL A 34 -17.96 -7.61 1.11
N LEU A 35 -16.85 -8.30 0.91
CA LEU A 35 -16.30 -8.58 -0.42
C LEU A 35 -17.21 -9.50 -1.23
N GLU A 36 -17.81 -10.50 -0.61
CA GLU A 36 -18.80 -11.37 -1.24
C GLU A 36 -20.06 -10.59 -1.62
N LYS A 37 -20.60 -9.81 -0.68
CA LYS A 37 -21.78 -8.96 -0.90
C LYS A 37 -21.60 -7.97 -2.05
N THR A 38 -20.43 -7.35 -2.14
CA THR A 38 -20.11 -6.36 -3.17
C THR A 38 -19.62 -6.98 -4.49
N GLY A 39 -19.27 -8.27 -4.48
CA GLY A 39 -18.67 -8.96 -5.62
C GLY A 39 -17.29 -8.42 -5.99
N THR A 40 -16.47 -8.06 -4.99
CA THR A 40 -15.15 -7.44 -5.15
C THR A 40 -13.99 -8.31 -4.66
N THR A 41 -14.27 -9.55 -4.31
CA THR A 41 -13.31 -10.53 -3.77
C THR A 41 -12.03 -10.64 -4.62
N GLN A 42 -12.16 -10.57 -5.95
CA GLN A 42 -11.05 -10.73 -6.89
C GLN A 42 -10.23 -9.45 -7.13
N GLN A 43 -10.51 -8.37 -6.41
CA GLN A 43 -9.79 -7.10 -6.53
C GLN A 43 -9.21 -6.59 -5.19
N VAL A 44 -9.15 -7.49 -4.21
CA VAL A 44 -8.61 -7.17 -2.88
C VAL A 44 -7.36 -7.98 -2.60
N LEU A 45 -6.35 -7.31 -2.05
CA LEU A 45 -5.14 -7.87 -1.49
C LEU A 45 -5.20 -7.74 0.03
N ILE A 46 -4.90 -8.82 0.74
CA ILE A 46 -4.66 -8.83 2.19
C ILE A 46 -3.27 -9.38 2.45
N LYS A 47 -2.58 -8.85 3.44
CA LYS A 47 -1.22 -9.28 3.78
C LYS A 47 -1.05 -9.54 5.28
N ALA A 48 -0.20 -10.49 5.63
CA ALA A 48 0.23 -10.74 7.01
C ALA A 48 1.61 -11.43 7.06
N GLY A 49 2.36 -11.18 8.14
CA GLY A 49 3.66 -11.81 8.43
C GLY A 49 3.51 -13.07 9.27
N LEU A 50 2.59 -13.97 8.91
CA LEU A 50 2.27 -15.18 9.67
C LEU A 50 2.67 -16.43 8.90
N PRO A 51 3.06 -17.54 9.60
CA PRO A 51 3.26 -18.84 8.97
C PRO A 51 1.97 -19.36 8.30
N TYR A 52 2.12 -20.05 7.16
CA TYR A 52 0.99 -20.60 6.40
C TYR A 52 0.02 -21.40 7.26
N GLN A 53 0.53 -22.31 8.11
CA GLN A 53 -0.30 -23.15 8.96
C GLN A 53 -1.15 -22.33 9.95
N LYS A 54 -0.61 -21.21 10.44
CA LYS A 54 -1.36 -20.32 11.33
C LYS A 54 -2.50 -19.65 10.57
N VAL A 55 -2.25 -19.15 9.36
CA VAL A 55 -3.28 -18.55 8.51
C VAL A 55 -4.37 -19.56 8.17
N VAL A 56 -4.01 -20.82 7.87
CA VAL A 56 -4.97 -21.90 7.62
C VAL A 56 -5.81 -22.20 8.84
N ALA A 57 -5.19 -22.24 10.03
CA ALA A 57 -5.90 -22.55 11.27
C ALA A 57 -6.90 -21.45 11.68
N GLU A 58 -6.52 -20.19 11.45
CA GLU A 58 -7.33 -19.02 11.84
C GLU A 58 -8.35 -18.64 10.77
N ASN A 59 -7.94 -18.66 9.49
CA ASN A 59 -8.71 -18.05 8.38
C ASN A 59 -8.49 -18.78 7.05
N LYS A 60 -8.77 -20.06 6.97
CA LYS A 60 -8.56 -20.84 5.73
C LYS A 60 -9.26 -20.25 4.50
N ALA A 61 -10.46 -19.72 4.68
CA ALA A 61 -11.25 -19.12 3.60
C ALA A 61 -10.55 -17.94 2.92
N VAL A 62 -9.67 -17.21 3.64
CA VAL A 62 -8.83 -16.14 3.09
C VAL A 62 -8.01 -16.61 1.91
N LEU A 63 -7.34 -17.73 2.10
CA LEU A 63 -6.37 -18.25 1.14
C LEU A 63 -7.05 -18.75 -0.14
N ASP A 64 -8.28 -19.26 0.01
CA ASP A 64 -9.04 -19.83 -1.10
C ASP A 64 -9.76 -18.75 -1.94
N LYS A 65 -10.08 -17.59 -1.34
CA LYS A 65 -10.98 -16.59 -1.95
C LYS A 65 -10.31 -15.29 -2.33
N LEU A 66 -9.20 -14.90 -1.67
CA LEU A 66 -8.56 -13.59 -1.85
C LEU A 66 -7.13 -13.69 -2.37
N PHE A 67 -6.62 -12.55 -2.81
CA PHE A 67 -5.19 -12.39 -3.00
C PHE A 67 -4.53 -12.14 -1.64
N PHE A 68 -3.97 -13.19 -1.08
CA PHE A 68 -3.19 -13.09 0.15
C PHE A 68 -1.71 -12.91 -0.22
N MET A 69 -1.06 -11.92 0.35
CA MET A 69 0.37 -11.64 0.20
C MET A 69 1.11 -11.89 1.52
N PRO A 70 1.90 -12.97 1.62
CA PRO A 70 2.75 -13.16 2.77
C PRO A 70 3.80 -12.06 2.90
N ILE A 71 4.01 -11.57 4.12
CA ILE A 71 5.15 -10.71 4.48
C ILE A 71 6.23 -11.62 5.03
N ILE A 72 7.39 -11.59 4.42
CA ILE A 72 8.58 -12.36 4.81
C ILE A 72 9.59 -11.39 5.41
N ASP A 73 9.79 -11.48 6.72
CA ASP A 73 10.87 -10.77 7.40
C ASP A 73 12.09 -11.69 7.47
N MET A 74 13.18 -11.27 6.86
CA MET A 74 14.45 -12.03 6.84
C MET A 74 15.12 -12.12 8.22
N ALA A 75 14.69 -11.33 9.21
CA ALA A 75 15.08 -11.51 10.61
C ALA A 75 14.46 -12.77 11.24
N ASN A 76 13.38 -13.30 10.64
CA ASN A 76 12.78 -14.55 11.08
C ASN A 76 13.64 -15.74 10.58
N PRO A 77 14.17 -16.61 11.46
CA PRO A 77 14.97 -17.78 11.05
C PRO A 77 14.20 -18.76 10.15
N ASP A 78 12.87 -18.74 10.21
CA ASP A 78 12.00 -19.60 9.41
C ASP A 78 11.56 -18.97 8.07
N ALA A 79 12.15 -17.84 7.66
CA ALA A 79 11.76 -17.10 6.46
C ALA A 79 11.67 -17.99 5.21
N MET A 80 12.69 -18.82 4.93
CA MET A 80 12.68 -19.74 3.80
C MET A 80 11.60 -20.82 3.94
N THR A 81 11.42 -21.37 5.12
CA THR A 81 10.37 -22.37 5.41
C THR A 81 8.98 -21.78 5.14
N MET A 82 8.74 -20.54 5.58
CA MET A 82 7.49 -19.84 5.30
C MET A 82 7.27 -19.67 3.78
N VAL A 83 8.27 -19.27 3.03
CA VAL A 83 8.19 -19.14 1.57
C VAL A 83 7.83 -20.48 0.92
N GLU A 84 8.52 -21.56 1.30
CA GLU A 84 8.24 -22.90 0.75
C GLU A 84 6.82 -23.39 1.07
N GLU A 85 6.36 -23.20 2.29
CA GLU A 85 5.01 -23.59 2.70
C GLU A 85 3.94 -22.82 1.89
N TYR A 86 4.09 -21.50 1.73
CA TYR A 86 3.16 -20.71 0.94
C TYR A 86 3.19 -21.09 -0.54
N ILE A 87 4.36 -21.29 -1.13
CA ILE A 87 4.48 -21.68 -2.54
C ILE A 87 3.84 -23.06 -2.76
N LYS A 88 4.14 -24.02 -1.89
CA LYS A 88 3.63 -25.40 -2.00
C LYS A 88 2.11 -25.47 -1.91
N ASN A 89 1.51 -24.72 -1.01
CA ASN A 89 0.11 -24.91 -0.65
C ASN A 89 -0.84 -23.88 -1.28
N MET A 90 -0.34 -22.72 -1.71
CA MET A 90 -1.18 -21.60 -2.14
C MET A 90 -0.71 -20.95 -3.43
N GLN A 91 0.59 -20.95 -3.73
CA GLN A 91 1.21 -20.21 -4.84
C GLN A 91 0.80 -18.72 -4.86
N PRO A 92 1.21 -17.91 -3.86
CA PRO A 92 0.86 -16.50 -3.78
C PRO A 92 1.25 -15.74 -5.05
N LYS A 93 0.49 -14.72 -5.42
CA LYS A 93 0.84 -13.85 -6.56
C LYS A 93 2.07 -12.99 -6.29
N ALA A 94 2.26 -12.61 -5.02
CA ALA A 94 3.41 -11.81 -4.58
C ALA A 94 3.78 -12.14 -3.13
N PHE A 95 5.00 -11.79 -2.76
CA PHE A 95 5.53 -11.78 -1.39
C PHE A 95 6.11 -10.39 -1.12
N GLU A 96 5.77 -9.80 0.01
CA GLU A 96 6.50 -8.65 0.55
C GLU A 96 7.73 -9.18 1.31
N VAL A 97 8.92 -8.66 1.00
CA VAL A 97 10.18 -9.11 1.63
C VAL A 97 10.84 -7.94 2.32
N CYS A 98 11.03 -8.07 3.65
CA CYS A 98 11.72 -7.10 4.49
C CYS A 98 13.08 -7.69 4.93
N PHE A 99 14.14 -6.90 4.82
CA PHE A 99 15.50 -7.38 5.13
C PHE A 99 16.41 -6.25 5.61
N THR A 100 17.33 -6.57 6.51
CA THR A 100 18.33 -5.65 7.07
C THR A 100 19.74 -5.90 6.54
N GLN A 101 19.94 -7.01 5.82
CA GLN A 101 21.21 -7.40 5.23
C GLN A 101 21.00 -7.97 3.83
N ILE A 102 21.99 -7.77 2.96
CA ILE A 102 22.00 -8.37 1.63
C ILE A 102 23.03 -9.49 1.66
N ASP A 103 22.53 -10.69 1.83
CA ASP A 103 23.33 -11.91 1.96
C ASP A 103 22.82 -13.04 1.07
N GLN A 104 23.45 -14.20 1.14
CA GLN A 104 23.06 -15.36 0.36
C GLN A 104 21.70 -15.91 0.77
N ALA A 105 21.30 -15.76 2.04
CA ALA A 105 19.99 -16.21 2.52
C ALA A 105 18.86 -15.38 1.87
N LEU A 106 19.01 -14.07 1.83
CA LEU A 106 18.08 -13.19 1.10
C LEU A 106 18.01 -13.56 -0.39
N GLN A 107 19.18 -13.73 -1.05
CA GLN A 107 19.19 -14.08 -2.47
C GLN A 107 18.47 -15.41 -2.73
N ASN A 108 18.68 -16.40 -1.89
CA ASN A 108 18.00 -17.69 -2.01
C ASN A 108 16.47 -17.56 -1.88
N VAL A 109 16.00 -16.72 -0.96
CA VAL A 109 14.55 -16.43 -0.78
C VAL A 109 13.98 -15.73 -2.01
N LEU A 110 14.64 -14.67 -2.51
CA LEU A 110 14.19 -13.93 -3.69
C LEU A 110 14.17 -14.83 -4.93
N ASP A 111 15.23 -15.60 -5.17
CA ASP A 111 15.30 -16.56 -6.28
C ASP A 111 14.19 -17.61 -6.18
N ARG A 112 13.91 -18.09 -4.98
CA ARG A 112 12.87 -19.09 -4.76
C ARG A 112 11.48 -18.55 -5.05
N ILE A 113 11.20 -17.32 -4.61
CA ILE A 113 9.94 -16.62 -4.91
C ILE A 113 9.79 -16.44 -6.42
N GLN A 114 10.81 -15.92 -7.11
CA GLN A 114 10.77 -15.68 -8.55
C GLN A 114 10.60 -16.99 -9.35
N LYS A 115 11.33 -18.04 -8.99
CA LYS A 115 11.22 -19.37 -9.63
C LYS A 115 9.84 -19.99 -9.46
N SER A 116 9.08 -19.62 -8.44
CA SER A 116 7.68 -20.06 -8.28
C SER A 116 6.71 -19.33 -9.22
N GLY A 117 7.15 -18.24 -9.87
CA GLY A 117 6.31 -17.34 -10.66
C GLY A 117 5.61 -16.26 -9.84
N SER A 118 5.90 -16.19 -8.53
CA SER A 118 5.41 -15.13 -7.66
C SER A 118 6.22 -13.85 -7.86
N LYS A 119 5.63 -12.71 -7.59
CA LYS A 119 6.28 -11.40 -7.66
C LYS A 119 6.89 -11.02 -6.31
N VAL A 120 7.88 -10.15 -6.34
CA VAL A 120 8.56 -9.63 -5.14
C VAL A 120 8.16 -8.17 -4.94
N TRP A 121 7.73 -7.85 -3.72
CA TRP A 121 7.45 -6.49 -3.26
C TRP A 121 8.53 -6.08 -2.24
N ILE A 122 9.19 -4.95 -2.49
CA ILE A 122 10.22 -4.39 -1.60
C ILE A 122 9.84 -2.96 -1.24
N ASN A 123 9.98 -2.61 0.05
CA ASN A 123 9.76 -1.27 0.57
C ASN A 123 11.08 -0.52 0.65
N THR A 124 11.24 0.57 -0.12
CA THR A 124 12.43 1.43 -0.09
C THR A 124 12.26 2.66 0.82
N LEU A 125 11.29 2.60 1.75
CA LEU A 125 10.91 3.73 2.61
C LEU A 125 11.98 4.05 3.66
N TRP A 126 12.45 3.03 4.37
CA TRP A 126 13.40 3.18 5.46
C TRP A 126 14.54 2.17 5.36
N PRO A 127 15.75 2.56 5.82
CA PRO A 127 16.94 1.68 5.76
C PRO A 127 16.73 0.30 6.40
N SER A 128 15.90 0.21 7.44
CA SER A 128 15.61 -1.03 8.17
C SER A 128 14.76 -2.05 7.39
N LEU A 129 14.06 -1.62 6.34
CA LEU A 129 13.22 -2.51 5.53
C LEU A 129 13.95 -3.10 4.32
N CYS A 130 15.09 -2.52 3.93
CA CYS A 130 15.76 -2.83 2.66
C CYS A 130 17.28 -2.73 2.73
N ALA A 131 17.87 -3.00 3.89
CA ALA A 131 19.34 -2.96 4.11
C ALA A 131 20.01 -1.67 3.63
N GLY A 132 19.35 -0.52 3.83
CA GLY A 132 19.86 0.78 3.41
C GLY A 132 19.67 1.11 1.92
N LEU A 133 18.99 0.27 1.14
CA LEU A 133 18.60 0.58 -0.25
C LEU A 133 17.38 1.50 -0.30
N ASN A 134 17.42 2.61 0.45
CA ASN A 134 16.26 3.47 0.65
C ASN A 134 16.23 4.69 -0.28
N ASP A 135 15.04 5.25 -0.42
CA ASP A 135 14.71 6.33 -1.34
C ASP A 135 15.56 7.60 -1.13
N ASP A 136 15.84 7.98 0.13
CA ASP A 136 16.61 9.19 0.40
C ASP A 136 18.03 9.06 -0.19
N ARG A 137 18.66 7.91 -0.08
CA ARG A 137 19.96 7.67 -0.73
C ARG A 137 19.86 7.67 -2.25
N ALA A 138 18.78 7.10 -2.80
CA ALA A 138 18.59 7.11 -4.25
C ALA A 138 18.50 8.53 -4.80
N VAL A 139 17.83 9.44 -4.11
CA VAL A 139 17.52 10.80 -4.58
C VAL A 139 18.54 11.82 -4.07
N GLU A 140 18.71 11.92 -2.74
CA GLU A 140 19.56 12.95 -2.13
C GLU A 140 21.06 12.74 -2.41
N GLU A 141 21.50 11.47 -2.49
CA GLU A 141 22.87 11.12 -2.81
C GLU A 141 23.10 10.85 -4.32
N ASN A 142 22.04 11.01 -5.14
CA ASN A 142 22.06 10.73 -6.58
C ASN A 142 22.54 9.32 -6.93
N GLN A 143 22.08 8.32 -6.17
CA GLN A 143 22.48 6.91 -6.27
C GLN A 143 21.37 6.00 -6.84
N GLN A 144 20.57 6.48 -7.79
CA GLN A 144 19.39 5.77 -8.31
C GLN A 144 19.73 4.37 -8.83
N ASP A 145 20.80 4.20 -9.60
CA ASP A 145 21.20 2.91 -10.16
C ASP A 145 21.65 1.93 -9.07
N SER A 146 22.44 2.39 -8.10
CA SER A 146 22.94 1.54 -7.01
C SER A 146 21.88 1.22 -5.95
N ILE A 147 20.80 1.96 -5.91
CA ILE A 147 19.68 1.76 -4.98
C ILE A 147 18.50 1.11 -5.70
N TRP A 148 17.75 1.85 -6.52
CA TRP A 148 16.59 1.31 -7.22
C TRP A 148 16.97 0.31 -8.31
N GLY A 149 18.05 0.57 -9.05
CA GLY A 149 18.61 -0.39 -10.00
C GLY A 149 18.95 -1.71 -9.32
N LYS A 150 19.59 -1.66 -8.14
CA LYS A 150 19.92 -2.84 -7.34
C LYS A 150 18.68 -3.60 -6.87
N VAL A 151 17.66 -2.89 -6.35
CA VAL A 151 16.38 -3.49 -5.94
C VAL A 151 15.70 -4.18 -7.13
N ILE A 152 15.74 -3.57 -8.32
CA ILE A 152 15.20 -4.17 -9.56
C ILE A 152 16.01 -5.40 -9.98
N GLU A 153 17.36 -5.35 -9.91
CA GLU A 153 18.23 -6.50 -10.19
C GLU A 153 17.96 -7.68 -9.25
N MET A 154 17.63 -7.40 -7.99
CA MET A 154 17.22 -8.40 -7.02
C MET A 154 15.84 -9.02 -7.36
N GLY A 155 15.15 -8.49 -8.37
CA GLY A 155 13.90 -9.03 -8.92
C GLY A 155 12.64 -8.42 -8.35
N ALA A 156 12.72 -7.23 -7.73
CA ALA A 156 11.52 -6.51 -7.30
C ALA A 156 10.59 -6.24 -8.49
N SER A 157 9.34 -6.62 -8.32
CA SER A 157 8.24 -6.30 -9.25
C SER A 157 7.36 -5.17 -8.71
N PHE A 158 7.44 -4.91 -7.41
CA PHE A 158 6.80 -3.79 -6.71
C PHE A 158 7.85 -3.09 -5.85
N ILE A 159 7.91 -1.78 -5.96
CA ILE A 159 8.72 -0.92 -5.11
C ILE A 159 7.79 0.08 -4.44
N GLN A 160 7.65 -0.01 -3.12
CA GLN A 160 6.94 1.00 -2.34
C GLN A 160 7.91 2.11 -1.96
N THR A 161 7.58 3.35 -2.31
CA THR A 161 8.52 4.49 -2.30
C THR A 161 7.91 5.77 -1.76
N ASP A 162 8.72 6.60 -1.11
CA ASP A 162 8.41 7.99 -0.74
C ASP A 162 8.81 8.99 -1.84
N ARG A 163 9.45 8.52 -2.93
CA ARG A 163 9.96 9.32 -4.06
C ARG A 163 9.33 8.87 -5.38
N PRO A 164 8.00 8.84 -5.48
CA PRO A 164 7.32 8.22 -6.63
C PRO A 164 7.62 8.93 -7.95
N LYS A 165 7.78 10.25 -7.94
CA LYS A 165 8.10 11.02 -9.14
C LYS A 165 9.47 10.64 -9.71
N GLU A 166 10.46 10.60 -8.85
CA GLU A 166 11.82 10.26 -9.20
C GLU A 166 11.92 8.80 -9.67
N LEU A 167 11.29 7.88 -8.94
CA LEU A 167 11.27 6.47 -9.32
C LEU A 167 10.52 6.22 -10.63
N VAL A 168 9.36 6.86 -10.85
CA VAL A 168 8.63 6.77 -12.14
C VAL A 168 9.48 7.30 -13.28
N ASN A 169 10.17 8.44 -13.10
CA ASN A 169 11.07 8.98 -14.12
C ASN A 169 12.25 8.06 -14.38
N TYR A 170 12.86 7.51 -13.33
CA TYR A 170 13.93 6.53 -13.44
C TYR A 170 13.46 5.30 -14.24
N LEU A 171 12.31 4.71 -13.89
CA LEU A 171 11.77 3.54 -14.59
C LEU A 171 11.37 3.82 -16.05
N ARG A 172 10.85 5.02 -16.33
CA ARG A 172 10.55 5.45 -17.71
C ARG A 172 11.80 5.55 -18.56
N ASN A 173 12.87 6.13 -18.02
CA ASN A 173 14.17 6.22 -18.70
C ASN A 173 14.76 4.83 -18.98
N GLN A 174 14.43 3.84 -18.15
CA GLN A 174 14.79 2.43 -18.35
C GLN A 174 13.78 1.66 -19.25
N GLY A 175 12.73 2.32 -19.76
CA GLY A 175 11.68 1.68 -20.57
C GLY A 175 10.78 0.72 -19.81
N LYS A 176 10.67 0.84 -18.49
CA LYS A 176 10.03 -0.13 -17.58
C LYS A 176 8.68 0.29 -17.00
N SER A 177 8.14 1.47 -17.31
CA SER A 177 6.87 1.97 -16.74
C SER A 177 5.87 2.44 -17.78
N VAL A 178 4.57 2.08 -17.64
CA VAL A 178 3.43 2.54 -18.47
C VAL A 178 2.13 2.57 -17.65
N ASN A 179 1.24 3.52 -17.92
CA ASN A 179 0.19 3.99 -17.04
C ASN A 179 -1.26 3.75 -17.48
N THR A 180 -2.01 2.92 -16.74
CA THR A 180 -3.47 3.02 -16.43
C THR A 180 -3.87 1.91 -15.45
N ALA A 181 -4.90 2.11 -14.57
CA ALA A 181 -5.35 1.09 -13.60
C ALA A 181 -5.67 -0.27 -14.26
N GLY A 182 -6.23 -0.28 -15.48
CA GLY A 182 -6.48 -1.50 -16.24
C GLY A 182 -5.21 -2.21 -16.70
N TYR A 183 -4.21 -1.44 -17.11
CA TYR A 183 -2.90 -1.98 -17.50
C TYR A 183 -2.13 -2.49 -16.27
N ILE A 184 -2.14 -1.74 -15.16
CA ILE A 184 -1.53 -2.14 -13.88
C ILE A 184 -2.15 -3.47 -13.42
N ARG A 185 -3.49 -3.57 -13.44
CA ARG A 185 -4.20 -4.82 -13.11
C ARG A 185 -3.77 -5.97 -14.01
N LYS A 186 -3.69 -5.73 -15.32
CA LYS A 186 -3.22 -6.74 -16.28
C LYS A 186 -1.81 -7.19 -15.94
N LYS A 187 -0.88 -6.27 -15.70
CA LYS A 187 0.51 -6.58 -15.35
C LYS A 187 0.64 -7.28 -14.00
N LEU A 188 -0.21 -6.96 -13.03
CA LEU A 188 -0.26 -7.65 -11.75
C LEU A 188 -0.71 -9.12 -11.91
N MET A 189 -1.64 -9.37 -12.84
CA MET A 189 -2.16 -10.72 -13.13
C MET A 189 -1.29 -11.49 -14.10
N ASP A 190 -0.45 -10.82 -14.88
CA ASP A 190 0.47 -11.42 -15.84
C ASP A 190 1.72 -11.95 -15.12
N ARG A 191 2.33 -13.00 -15.67
CA ARG A 191 3.61 -13.55 -15.19
C ARG A 191 4.83 -12.78 -15.72
N ASP A 192 4.62 -11.60 -16.32
CA ASP A 192 5.70 -10.74 -16.80
C ASP A 192 6.55 -10.25 -15.60
N GLN A 193 7.75 -10.79 -15.50
CA GLN A 193 8.71 -10.48 -14.42
C GLN A 193 9.46 -9.15 -14.64
N HIS A 194 9.28 -8.51 -15.80
CA HIS A 194 10.05 -7.32 -16.18
C HIS A 194 9.36 -6.00 -15.86
N TYR A 195 8.09 -6.04 -15.43
CA TYR A 195 7.36 -4.83 -15.03
C TYR A 195 7.54 -4.53 -13.54
N VAL A 196 8.03 -3.33 -13.23
CA VAL A 196 8.18 -2.85 -11.85
C VAL A 196 7.06 -1.87 -11.54
N HIS A 197 6.27 -2.17 -10.50
CA HIS A 197 5.22 -1.28 -10.01
C HIS A 197 5.77 -0.26 -9.03
N VAL A 198 5.40 1.01 -9.23
CA VAL A 198 5.73 2.10 -8.30
C VAL A 198 4.59 2.27 -7.31
N VAL A 199 4.89 2.08 -6.03
CA VAL A 199 3.98 2.33 -4.91
C VAL A 199 4.39 3.62 -4.23
N SER A 200 3.58 4.66 -4.34
CA SER A 200 3.83 5.95 -3.71
C SER A 200 3.32 5.95 -2.28
N HIS A 201 4.19 6.20 -1.31
CA HIS A 201 3.86 6.31 0.11
C HIS A 201 3.27 7.71 0.39
N ARG A 202 2.01 7.78 0.82
CA ARG A 202 1.24 9.01 1.12
C ARG A 202 1.14 10.03 -0.03
N GLY A 203 1.29 9.57 -1.27
CA GLY A 203 1.31 10.44 -2.44
C GLY A 203 2.65 11.15 -2.68
N ASP A 204 2.66 12.24 -3.45
CA ASP A 204 3.83 13.09 -3.73
C ASP A 204 4.06 14.10 -2.59
N TRP A 205 4.34 13.60 -1.40
CA TRP A 205 4.41 14.40 -0.18
C TRP A 205 5.63 15.35 -0.10
N LYS A 206 6.58 15.23 -1.00
CA LYS A 206 7.68 16.19 -1.12
C LYS A 206 7.25 17.48 -1.81
N GLN A 207 6.22 17.44 -2.65
CA GLN A 207 5.69 18.60 -3.37
C GLN A 207 4.40 19.14 -2.73
N PHE A 208 3.61 18.26 -2.13
CA PHE A 208 2.32 18.56 -1.52
C PHE A 208 2.24 17.98 -0.10
N PRO A 209 1.32 18.41 0.75
CA PRO A 209 1.10 17.74 2.05
C PRO A 209 0.81 16.25 1.89
N GLU A 210 1.39 15.42 2.75
CA GLU A 210 1.15 13.97 2.76
C GLU A 210 -0.36 13.68 2.88
N ASN A 211 -0.81 12.60 2.23
CA ASN A 211 -2.21 12.18 2.24
C ASN A 211 -3.21 13.22 1.69
N SER A 212 -2.76 14.27 1.01
CA SER A 212 -3.65 15.26 0.38
C SER A 212 -4.15 14.81 -0.99
N LEU A 213 -5.28 15.38 -1.46
CA LEU A 213 -5.79 15.12 -2.81
C LEU A 213 -4.76 15.50 -3.89
N ASP A 214 -4.04 16.60 -3.69
CA ASP A 214 -3.04 17.07 -4.66
C ASP A 214 -1.82 16.15 -4.69
N ALA A 215 -1.37 15.63 -3.54
CA ALA A 215 -0.30 14.65 -3.49
C ALA A 215 -0.66 13.38 -4.27
N ILE A 216 -1.89 12.89 -4.12
CA ILE A 216 -2.38 11.71 -4.82
C ILE A 216 -2.58 11.99 -6.32
N ASN A 217 -3.18 13.15 -6.66
CA ASN A 217 -3.38 13.54 -8.05
C ASN A 217 -2.05 13.74 -8.80
N SER A 218 -1.03 14.25 -8.11
CA SER A 218 0.33 14.37 -8.67
C SER A 218 0.87 13.00 -9.10
N ILE A 219 0.72 11.96 -8.28
CA ILE A 219 1.13 10.60 -8.63
C ILE A 219 0.36 10.08 -9.84
N ILE A 220 -0.94 10.34 -9.90
CA ILE A 220 -1.77 9.97 -11.05
C ILE A 220 -1.26 10.65 -12.34
N GLN A 221 -0.93 11.94 -12.26
CA GLN A 221 -0.41 12.69 -13.41
C GLN A 221 0.98 12.23 -13.85
N MET A 222 1.82 11.83 -12.89
CA MET A 222 3.14 11.28 -13.19
C MET A 222 3.06 9.86 -13.78
N GLY A 223 1.95 9.17 -13.60
CA GLY A 223 1.78 7.81 -14.02
C GLY A 223 2.33 6.77 -13.05
N GLY A 224 2.25 7.03 -11.76
CA GLY A 224 2.48 6.02 -10.74
C GLY A 224 1.43 4.91 -10.80
N ASP A 225 1.75 3.75 -10.27
CA ASP A 225 0.88 2.58 -10.35
C ASP A 225 -0.03 2.45 -9.14
N VAL A 226 0.50 2.69 -7.95
CA VAL A 226 -0.20 2.52 -6.67
C VAL A 226 0.09 3.72 -5.78
N VAL A 227 -0.91 4.24 -5.08
CA VAL A 227 -0.72 5.17 -3.95
C VAL A 227 -1.12 4.47 -2.66
N GLU A 228 -0.20 4.44 -1.72
CA GLU A 228 -0.51 4.07 -0.34
C GLU A 228 -1.03 5.31 0.39
N ILE A 229 -2.08 5.14 1.18
CA ILE A 229 -2.75 6.18 1.95
C ILE A 229 -3.16 5.67 3.33
N ASP A 230 -3.08 6.54 4.33
CA ASP A 230 -3.43 6.23 5.71
C ASP A 230 -4.86 6.68 6.03
N VAL A 231 -5.64 5.79 6.63
CA VAL A 231 -7.04 6.07 7.00
C VAL A 231 -7.17 6.24 8.51
N GLN A 232 -7.84 7.31 8.93
CA GLN A 232 -8.20 7.58 10.31
C GLN A 232 -9.70 7.91 10.40
N ARG A 233 -10.26 7.81 11.62
CA ARG A 233 -11.68 8.08 11.87
C ARG A 233 -11.86 9.21 12.87
N THR A 234 -12.70 10.17 12.51
CA THR A 234 -13.08 11.29 13.36
C THR A 234 -14.03 10.87 14.48
N LYS A 235 -14.26 11.76 15.47
CA LYS A 235 -15.19 11.56 16.58
C LYS A 235 -16.61 11.21 16.11
N ASP A 236 -17.08 11.88 15.08
CA ASP A 236 -18.40 11.68 14.45
C ASP A 236 -18.37 10.63 13.35
N GLY A 237 -17.25 9.88 13.28
CA GLY A 237 -17.13 8.67 12.53
C GLY A 237 -16.73 8.84 11.05
N GLN A 238 -16.46 10.03 10.53
CA GLN A 238 -16.03 10.23 9.15
C GLN A 238 -14.63 9.63 8.91
N LEU A 239 -14.43 8.88 7.83
CA LEU A 239 -13.11 8.41 7.41
C LEU A 239 -12.39 9.50 6.64
N ILE A 240 -11.20 9.85 7.11
CA ILE A 240 -10.31 10.86 6.55
C ILE A 240 -8.93 10.28 6.27
N LEU A 241 -8.12 10.96 5.50
CA LEU A 241 -6.73 10.58 5.29
C LEU A 241 -5.81 11.32 6.25
N MET A 242 -5.12 10.58 7.10
CA MET A 242 -4.06 11.07 7.97
C MET A 242 -3.26 9.91 8.56
N HIS A 243 -1.94 10.06 8.62
CA HIS A 243 -1.07 9.03 9.18
C HIS A 243 -1.17 8.94 10.70
N ASP A 244 -1.03 10.07 11.38
CA ASP A 244 -0.97 10.13 12.84
C ASP A 244 -2.38 10.06 13.44
N GLU A 245 -2.48 9.60 14.68
CA GLU A 245 -3.73 9.68 15.46
C GLU A 245 -4.02 11.10 15.96
N ARG A 246 -3.04 12.01 15.79
CA ARG A 246 -3.09 13.40 16.22
C ARG A 246 -2.97 14.37 15.05
N LEU A 247 -3.65 15.51 15.20
CA LEU A 247 -3.65 16.59 14.20
C LEU A 247 -2.35 17.42 14.18
N ASP A 248 -1.53 17.32 15.22
CA ASP A 248 -0.47 18.29 15.57
C ASP A 248 0.65 18.39 14.51
N ARG A 249 1.10 17.26 13.97
CA ARG A 249 2.23 17.23 13.02
C ARG A 249 1.84 17.74 11.64
N THR A 250 0.76 17.22 11.09
CA THR A 250 0.39 17.39 9.68
C THR A 250 -0.68 18.46 9.44
N THR A 251 -1.20 19.10 10.50
CA THR A 251 -2.17 20.21 10.38
C THR A 251 -1.80 21.38 11.27
N ASN A 252 -2.49 22.53 11.08
CA ASN A 252 -2.43 23.66 12.01
C ASN A 252 -3.33 23.49 13.24
N GLY A 253 -4.00 22.34 13.40
CA GLY A 253 -4.78 21.96 14.57
C GLY A 253 -3.96 21.19 15.62
N LYS A 254 -4.63 20.82 16.72
CA LYS A 254 -4.06 20.02 17.80
C LYS A 254 -5.10 19.04 18.36
N GLY A 255 -4.64 17.96 18.96
CA GLY A 255 -5.46 16.98 19.64
C GLY A 255 -5.66 15.69 18.87
N LEU A 256 -6.43 14.78 19.43
CA LEU A 256 -6.72 13.47 18.84
C LEU A 256 -7.80 13.57 17.76
N ILE A 257 -7.60 12.92 16.64
CA ILE A 257 -8.58 12.82 15.54
C ILE A 257 -9.88 12.19 16.05
N ALA A 258 -9.76 11.10 16.83
CA ALA A 258 -10.90 10.39 17.39
C ALA A 258 -11.76 11.22 18.38
N GLU A 259 -11.25 12.36 18.87
CA GLU A 259 -11.96 13.28 19.75
C GLU A 259 -12.47 14.54 19.00
N THR A 260 -12.10 14.71 17.74
CA THR A 260 -12.41 15.90 16.93
C THR A 260 -13.45 15.56 15.85
N THR A 261 -14.48 16.41 15.69
CA THR A 261 -15.49 16.22 14.64
C THR A 261 -14.93 16.52 13.26
N PHE A 262 -15.50 15.90 12.23
CA PHE A 262 -15.10 16.20 10.85
C PHE A 262 -15.30 17.67 10.49
N ALA A 263 -16.40 18.29 10.95
CA ALA A 263 -16.65 19.71 10.76
C ALA A 263 -15.54 20.61 11.34
N ASP A 264 -14.94 20.22 12.45
CA ASP A 264 -13.81 20.98 13.04
C ASP A 264 -12.51 20.69 12.27
N ILE A 265 -12.27 19.45 11.87
CA ILE A 265 -11.10 19.08 11.03
C ILE A 265 -11.14 19.82 9.70
N GLN A 266 -12.30 20.02 9.09
CA GLN A 266 -12.44 20.75 7.82
C GLN A 266 -12.09 22.26 7.93
N LYS A 267 -12.00 22.82 9.13
CA LYS A 267 -11.52 24.18 9.34
C LYS A 267 -9.99 24.27 9.27
N LEU A 268 -9.31 23.13 9.49
CA LEU A 268 -7.86 23.06 9.54
C LEU A 268 -7.26 23.00 8.11
N PHE A 269 -5.97 23.30 8.06
CA PHE A 269 -5.14 23.22 6.86
C PHE A 269 -3.98 22.27 7.11
N LEU A 270 -3.64 21.48 6.08
CA LEU A 270 -2.49 20.61 6.10
C LEU A 270 -1.18 21.40 6.06
N LYS A 271 -0.15 20.83 6.64
CA LYS A 271 1.23 21.33 6.56
C LYS A 271 2.01 20.55 5.47
N ASP A 272 2.93 21.24 4.83
CA ASP A 272 3.93 20.62 3.96
C ASP A 272 4.99 19.86 4.78
N HIS A 273 5.91 19.19 4.12
CA HIS A 273 6.98 18.42 4.76
C HIS A 273 7.98 19.30 5.54
N ASN A 274 8.00 20.61 5.32
CA ASN A 274 8.81 21.58 6.07
C ASN A 274 8.05 22.15 7.29
N GLY A 275 6.79 21.72 7.51
CA GLY A 275 5.94 22.20 8.59
C GLY A 275 5.21 23.51 8.30
N ASN A 276 5.27 24.05 7.08
CA ASN A 276 4.55 25.25 6.70
C ASN A 276 3.07 24.93 6.47
N VAL A 277 2.18 25.78 7.01
CA VAL A 277 0.74 25.66 6.78
C VAL A 277 0.42 26.00 5.32
N THR A 278 -0.31 25.14 4.65
CA THR A 278 -0.73 25.31 3.25
C THR A 278 -2.21 25.70 3.14
N GLN A 279 -2.76 25.68 1.92
CA GLN A 279 -4.20 25.85 1.68
C GLN A 279 -4.95 24.50 1.51
N HIS A 280 -4.23 23.39 1.58
CA HIS A 280 -4.80 22.06 1.40
C HIS A 280 -5.60 21.63 2.63
N LYS A 281 -6.71 20.96 2.39
CA LYS A 281 -7.60 20.41 3.42
C LYS A 281 -7.35 18.91 3.65
N VAL A 282 -7.73 18.45 4.83
CA VAL A 282 -7.75 17.00 5.12
C VAL A 282 -8.85 16.36 4.29
N PRO A 283 -8.52 15.43 3.36
CA PRO A 283 -9.53 14.82 2.51
C PRO A 283 -10.25 13.67 3.22
N THR A 284 -11.47 13.40 2.77
CA THR A 284 -12.17 12.16 3.11
C THR A 284 -11.69 11.01 2.24
N LEU A 285 -11.79 9.78 2.76
CA LEU A 285 -11.55 8.57 1.97
C LEU A 285 -12.45 8.52 0.73
N LYS A 286 -13.70 8.98 0.85
CA LYS A 286 -14.65 9.04 -0.28
C LYS A 286 -14.15 9.93 -1.42
N GLU A 287 -13.64 11.12 -1.12
CA GLU A 287 -13.08 12.03 -2.15
C GLU A 287 -11.92 11.37 -2.88
N VAL A 288 -11.03 10.72 -2.15
CA VAL A 288 -9.87 10.03 -2.73
C VAL A 288 -10.30 8.86 -3.61
N LEU A 289 -11.22 8.02 -3.15
CA LEU A 289 -11.75 6.90 -3.94
C LEU A 289 -12.39 7.38 -5.24
N LEU A 290 -13.17 8.46 -5.19
CA LEU A 290 -13.79 9.04 -6.39
C LEU A 290 -12.75 9.60 -7.36
N MET A 291 -11.74 10.30 -6.86
CA MET A 291 -10.68 10.86 -7.68
C MET A 291 -9.80 9.79 -8.33
N SER A 292 -9.51 8.72 -7.62
CA SER A 292 -8.63 7.63 -8.06
C SER A 292 -9.30 6.63 -9.01
N LYS A 293 -10.61 6.69 -9.14
CA LYS A 293 -11.43 5.74 -9.91
C LYS A 293 -10.93 5.54 -11.34
N GLY A 294 -10.46 4.32 -11.65
CA GLY A 294 -9.95 3.93 -12.97
C GLY A 294 -8.60 4.53 -13.38
N ARG A 295 -7.97 5.31 -12.48
CA ARG A 295 -6.76 6.06 -12.77
C ARG A 295 -5.52 5.48 -12.08
N ILE A 296 -5.66 4.96 -10.88
CA ILE A 296 -4.56 4.43 -10.07
C ILE A 296 -5.07 3.38 -9.09
N MET A 297 -4.20 2.50 -8.60
CA MET A 297 -4.51 1.61 -7.48
C MET A 297 -4.27 2.32 -6.14
N LEU A 298 -5.04 1.95 -5.11
CA LEU A 298 -4.85 2.44 -3.75
C LEU A 298 -4.49 1.29 -2.81
N ASN A 299 -3.49 1.55 -1.97
CA ASN A 299 -3.17 0.75 -0.80
C ASN A 299 -3.69 1.51 0.44
N LEU A 300 -4.67 0.95 1.15
CA LEU A 300 -5.28 1.58 2.32
C LEU A 300 -4.62 1.07 3.60
N ASP A 301 -3.73 1.88 4.20
CA ASP A 301 -3.13 1.58 5.50
C ASP A 301 -4.05 2.00 6.66
N LYS A 302 -3.99 1.27 7.79
CA LYS A 302 -4.74 1.52 9.04
C LYS A 302 -6.27 1.47 8.91
N ALA A 303 -6.79 1.08 7.76
CA ALA A 303 -8.23 0.97 7.53
C ALA A 303 -8.88 -0.16 8.35
N ASP A 304 -8.08 -1.16 8.77
CA ASP A 304 -8.48 -2.29 9.62
C ASP A 304 -9.13 -1.88 10.94
N ARG A 305 -8.63 -0.80 11.54
CA ARG A 305 -9.09 -0.31 12.86
C ARG A 305 -10.55 0.13 12.89
N PHE A 306 -11.20 0.24 11.74
CA PHE A 306 -12.54 0.82 11.60
C PHE A 306 -13.59 -0.13 11.04
N PHE A 307 -13.24 -1.39 10.81
CA PHE A 307 -14.14 -2.37 10.20
C PHE A 307 -15.32 -2.76 11.09
N GLU A 308 -15.13 -2.88 12.41
CA GLU A 308 -16.22 -3.28 13.34
C GLU A 308 -17.41 -2.31 13.36
N GLN A 309 -17.21 -1.05 12.97
CA GLN A 309 -18.27 -0.02 13.01
C GLN A 309 -18.99 0.14 11.66
N VAL A 310 -18.53 -0.57 10.66
CA VAL A 310 -19.05 -0.60 9.30
C VAL A 310 -20.32 -1.46 9.19
N GLU A 311 -20.55 -2.38 10.14
CA GLU A 311 -21.73 -3.27 10.13
C GLU A 311 -23.00 -2.67 10.78
N ILE A 312 -22.94 -1.50 11.42
CA ILE A 312 -24.04 -0.96 12.25
C ILE A 312 -24.76 0.23 11.58
N GLY A 313 -24.40 0.59 10.34
CA GLY A 313 -25.00 1.75 9.64
C GLY A 313 -25.87 1.39 8.47
#